data_400e9a84cb4991483fb5cbae398a7413
#
_entry.id   400e9a84cb4991483fb5cbae398a7413
#
_cell.length_a   1.000
_cell.length_b   1.000
_cell.length_c   1.000
_cell.angle_alpha   90.00
_cell.angle_beta   90.00
_cell.angle_gamma   90.00
#
_symmetry.space_group_name_H-M   'P 1'
#
loop_
_entity.id
_entity.type
_entity.pdbx_description
1 polymer ?
#
loop_
_entity_poly.entity_id
_entity_poly.type
_entity_poly.pdbx_seq_one_letter_code
_entity_poly.pdbx_strand_id
1 'polypeptide(L)'
;MERIIKLSVLLLALMMSTAAIAEEVYDFDVDGIYYKILENGNEVSVTYKTYYYSSHTAYYESDYTGDVVIPATVTFNGKTFQVTEIGDHAFYQRGSVTSITIPSSVKAIGYDAFGYCTGLTRVNITDIAEWCNINCGSGDNPLRYAQHLFLDGEEITDLVIPEGVTSIKNETFSQCIGLTSVAIGNSVITIGNNAFADCTGLTSVSIGNSVTEIGQVAFEGCTSLENVTLGNSVKTISSHAFAGCTSLQSIIIPNTVTHIGGAAFDGCTGLKSATIGNSVTSVSWCAFQGCQGLTSIDIPNSVTEIGMKAFYGCSGLTSVNIGNSVTTIGKDAFMNASAIATVTCKATTPPAWDDLSMFMANVYNHAPLHVPSGSERAYMADSGWGQFLTIIGDADEGNPGGDDDYLKCDVNGDGEVNIADVNKVIDAILSH
;
A
#
# COMPACT_ATOMS: atom_id res chain seq x y z
N MET A 1 -63.22 -32.15 22.04
CA MET A 1 -63.30 -30.72 21.69
C MET A 1 -62.11 -29.92 22.30
N GLU A 2 -61.83 -30.07 23.59
CA GLU A 2 -60.74 -29.33 24.25
C GLU A 2 -59.31 -29.58 23.68
N ARG A 3 -59.01 -30.80 23.22
CA ARG A 3 -57.71 -31.11 22.61
C ARG A 3 -57.54 -30.49 21.19
N ILE A 4 -58.65 -30.29 20.46
CA ILE A 4 -58.59 -29.67 19.11
C ILE A 4 -58.41 -28.13 19.29
N ILE A 5 -59.04 -27.54 20.30
CA ILE A 5 -58.88 -26.11 20.58
C ILE A 5 -57.48 -25.79 21.06
N LYS A 6 -56.85 -26.65 21.89
CA LYS A 6 -55.45 -26.46 22.33
C LYS A 6 -54.46 -26.63 21.16
N LEU A 7 -54.73 -27.51 20.20
CA LEU A 7 -53.91 -27.71 19.03
C LEU A 7 -54.03 -26.55 18.02
N SER A 8 -55.22 -25.99 17.86
CA SER A 8 -55.48 -24.83 16.99
C SER A 8 -54.90 -23.54 17.59
N VAL A 9 -54.93 -23.35 18.91
CA VAL A 9 -54.29 -22.24 19.58
C VAL A 9 -52.76 -22.35 19.53
N LEU A 10 -52.22 -23.57 19.66
CA LEU A 10 -50.76 -23.82 19.47
C LEU A 10 -50.32 -23.63 18.02
N LEU A 11 -51.14 -24.04 17.04
CA LEU A 11 -50.87 -23.77 15.62
C LEU A 11 -51.01 -22.26 15.28
N LEU A 12 -51.97 -21.55 15.89
CA LEU A 12 -52.11 -20.11 15.69
C LEU A 12 -50.94 -19.34 16.34
N ALA A 13 -50.45 -19.80 17.51
CA ALA A 13 -49.25 -19.25 18.17
C ALA A 13 -47.99 -19.56 17.34
N LEU A 14 -47.92 -20.72 16.66
CA LEU A 14 -46.80 -21.05 15.75
C LEU A 14 -46.87 -20.30 14.41
N MET A 15 -48.08 -19.87 13.99
CA MET A 15 -48.21 -19.04 12.77
C MET A 15 -48.08 -17.54 13.03
N MET A 16 -48.08 -17.10 14.29
CA MET A 16 -47.88 -15.70 14.68
C MET A 16 -46.43 -15.34 14.98
N SER A 17 -45.45 -16.25 14.85
CA SER A 17 -44.06 -15.98 15.20
C SER A 17 -43.13 -15.75 14.02
N THR A 18 -43.56 -15.01 13.00
CA THR A 18 -42.60 -14.35 12.08
C THR A 18 -42.60 -12.84 12.24
N ALA A 19 -43.25 -12.31 13.29
CA ALA A 19 -42.96 -10.96 13.72
C ALA A 19 -41.56 -10.97 14.35
N ALA A 20 -40.59 -10.34 13.68
CA ALA A 20 -39.30 -10.09 14.28
C ALA A 20 -39.52 -9.40 15.65
N ILE A 21 -39.03 -10.02 16.71
CA ILE A 21 -39.09 -9.40 18.03
C ILE A 21 -37.97 -8.36 18.01
N ALA A 22 -38.33 -7.09 18.00
CA ALA A 22 -37.39 -6.01 18.19
C ALA A 22 -36.90 -6.03 19.65
N GLU A 23 -35.60 -6.11 19.84
CA GLU A 23 -34.94 -6.06 21.14
C GLU A 23 -34.31 -4.69 21.36
N GLU A 24 -34.61 -4.02 22.46
CA GLU A 24 -33.90 -2.80 22.86
C GLU A 24 -32.48 -3.18 23.32
N VAL A 25 -31.48 -2.49 22.80
CA VAL A 25 -30.06 -2.84 23.00
C VAL A 25 -29.34 -1.86 23.92
N TYR A 26 -29.93 -0.70 24.15
CA TYR A 26 -29.39 0.35 25.02
C TYR A 26 -29.85 0.23 26.44
N ASP A 27 -29.10 0.79 27.39
CA ASP A 27 -29.48 0.85 28.80
C ASP A 27 -30.23 2.16 29.15
N PHE A 28 -29.89 3.25 28.46
CA PHE A 28 -30.55 4.55 28.58
C PHE A 28 -30.25 5.44 27.36
N ASP A 29 -31.04 6.50 27.22
CA ASP A 29 -30.77 7.57 26.25
C ASP A 29 -30.72 8.94 26.93
N VAL A 30 -29.93 9.84 26.36
CA VAL A 30 -29.86 11.26 26.75
C VAL A 30 -29.66 12.07 25.47
N ASP A 31 -30.48 13.12 25.33
CA ASP A 31 -30.48 14.03 24.17
C ASP A 31 -30.55 13.32 22.81
N GLY A 32 -31.26 12.18 22.76
CA GLY A 32 -31.44 11.38 21.53
C GLY A 32 -30.27 10.48 21.17
N ILE A 33 -29.27 10.35 22.03
CA ILE A 33 -28.16 9.39 21.88
C ILE A 33 -28.41 8.21 22.82
N TYR A 34 -28.29 6.99 22.25
CA TYR A 34 -28.49 5.73 22.97
C TYR A 34 -27.17 5.21 23.50
N TYR A 35 -27.17 4.80 24.80
CA TYR A 35 -25.97 4.38 25.51
C TYR A 35 -26.12 3.00 26.11
N LYS A 36 -25.04 2.21 26.01
CA LYS A 36 -24.86 0.93 26.68
C LYS A 36 -23.75 1.04 27.72
N ILE A 37 -24.04 0.63 28.96
CA ILE A 37 -23.05 0.63 30.03
C ILE A 37 -22.05 -0.48 29.82
N LEU A 38 -20.74 -0.16 29.84
CA LEU A 38 -19.67 -1.12 29.70
C LEU A 38 -19.41 -1.87 31.01
N GLU A 39 -18.73 -3.01 30.94
CA GLU A 39 -18.52 -3.94 32.06
C GLU A 39 -17.94 -3.29 33.32
N ASN A 40 -17.10 -2.26 33.19
CA ASN A 40 -16.52 -1.53 34.30
C ASN A 40 -17.53 -0.63 35.06
N GLY A 41 -18.72 -0.47 34.49
CA GLY A 41 -19.82 0.28 35.07
C GLY A 41 -19.65 1.79 35.16
N ASN A 42 -18.53 2.37 34.67
CA ASN A 42 -18.24 3.81 34.71
C ASN A 42 -18.13 4.42 33.31
N GLU A 43 -18.08 3.60 32.28
CA GLU A 43 -17.95 3.98 30.87
C GLU A 43 -19.18 3.50 30.11
N VAL A 44 -19.45 4.16 28.99
CA VAL A 44 -20.56 3.82 28.10
C VAL A 44 -20.06 3.80 26.64
N SER A 45 -20.71 2.97 25.86
CA SER A 45 -20.64 2.94 24.41
C SER A 45 -21.88 3.63 23.82
N VAL A 46 -21.70 4.42 22.77
CA VAL A 46 -22.82 4.86 21.91
C VAL A 46 -23.31 3.67 21.11
N THR A 47 -24.61 3.46 21.04
CA THR A 47 -25.22 2.29 20.39
C THR A 47 -26.45 2.67 19.57
N TYR A 48 -27.14 1.68 19.00
CA TYR A 48 -28.40 1.81 18.31
C TYR A 48 -29.57 1.50 19.29
N LYS A 49 -30.80 1.84 18.88
CA LYS A 49 -32.00 1.71 19.69
C LYS A 49 -32.55 0.29 19.77
N THR A 50 -32.77 -0.30 18.59
CA THR A 50 -33.36 -1.63 18.47
C THR A 50 -32.64 -2.50 17.50
N TYR A 51 -32.67 -3.80 17.78
CA TYR A 51 -32.19 -4.86 16.89
C TYR A 51 -33.32 -5.81 16.57
N TYR A 52 -33.47 -6.19 15.32
CA TYR A 52 -34.33 -7.31 14.95
C TYR A 52 -33.80 -8.08 13.78
N TYR A 53 -34.17 -9.34 13.70
CA TYR A 53 -33.74 -10.24 12.63
C TYR A 53 -34.96 -10.71 11.84
N SER A 54 -34.98 -10.47 10.53
CA SER A 54 -36.09 -10.86 9.65
C SER A 54 -35.54 -11.37 8.32
N SER A 55 -36.11 -12.47 7.82
CA SER A 55 -35.80 -13.02 6.50
C SER A 55 -34.30 -13.19 6.22
N HIS A 56 -33.53 -13.66 7.21
CA HIS A 56 -32.07 -13.83 7.15
C HIS A 56 -31.26 -12.51 7.12
N THR A 57 -31.86 -11.40 7.49
CA THR A 57 -31.19 -10.09 7.54
C THR A 57 -31.32 -9.49 8.94
N ALA A 58 -30.22 -8.96 9.45
CA ALA A 58 -30.16 -8.17 10.68
C ALA A 58 -30.51 -6.71 10.38
N TYR A 59 -31.28 -6.11 11.25
CA TYR A 59 -31.66 -4.70 11.17
C TYR A 59 -31.29 -4.02 12.48
N TYR A 60 -30.64 -2.87 12.35
CA TYR A 60 -30.21 -2.01 13.45
C TYR A 60 -30.92 -0.68 13.28
N GLU A 61 -31.72 -0.25 14.26
CA GLU A 61 -32.48 0.99 14.16
C GLU A 61 -32.06 2.00 15.22
N SER A 62 -31.99 3.25 14.81
CA SER A 62 -31.82 4.41 15.68
C SER A 62 -32.49 5.61 15.01
N ASP A 63 -32.77 6.65 15.79
CA ASP A 63 -33.41 7.87 15.32
C ASP A 63 -32.40 8.95 14.95
N TYR A 64 -31.10 8.59 14.77
CA TYR A 64 -30.02 9.52 14.46
C TYR A 64 -30.22 10.18 13.10
N THR A 65 -30.22 11.51 13.08
CA THR A 65 -30.37 12.35 11.87
C THR A 65 -29.61 13.67 12.01
N GLY A 66 -29.24 14.27 10.88
CA GLY A 66 -28.56 15.58 10.86
C GLY A 66 -27.20 15.55 11.54
N ASP A 67 -26.91 16.57 12.31
CA ASP A 67 -25.65 16.73 13.03
C ASP A 67 -25.70 16.03 14.38
N VAL A 68 -24.87 15.03 14.61
CA VAL A 68 -24.78 14.29 15.87
C VAL A 68 -23.51 14.71 16.61
N VAL A 69 -23.68 15.16 17.86
CA VAL A 69 -22.56 15.53 18.73
C VAL A 69 -22.49 14.55 19.90
N ILE A 70 -21.48 13.68 19.90
CA ILE A 70 -21.22 12.75 20.99
C ILE A 70 -20.51 13.52 22.12
N PRO A 71 -21.08 13.58 23.35
CA PRO A 71 -20.42 14.25 24.47
C PRO A 71 -19.30 13.37 25.05
N ALA A 72 -18.28 13.98 25.65
CA ALA A 72 -17.21 13.25 26.34
C ALA A 72 -17.72 12.50 27.59
N THR A 73 -18.77 13.02 28.24
CA THR A 73 -19.41 12.43 29.40
C THR A 73 -20.91 12.59 29.31
N VAL A 74 -21.65 11.65 29.89
CA VAL A 74 -23.12 11.70 29.99
C VAL A 74 -23.56 11.41 31.42
N THR A 75 -24.60 12.11 31.90
CA THR A 75 -25.15 11.91 33.24
C THR A 75 -26.55 11.29 33.15
N PHE A 76 -26.74 10.17 33.82
CA PHE A 76 -28.03 9.48 33.92
C PHE A 76 -28.27 9.04 35.34
N ASN A 77 -29.47 9.34 35.87
CA ASN A 77 -29.90 9.03 37.26
C ASN A 77 -28.87 9.47 38.33
N GLY A 78 -28.24 10.66 38.15
CA GLY A 78 -27.28 11.22 39.09
C GLY A 78 -25.87 10.61 39.02
N LYS A 79 -25.62 9.67 38.11
CA LYS A 79 -24.30 9.11 37.86
C LYS A 79 -23.76 9.62 36.53
N THR A 80 -22.50 10.06 36.53
CA THR A 80 -21.80 10.49 35.31
C THR A 80 -20.95 9.33 34.78
N PHE A 81 -21.08 9.08 33.50
CA PHE A 81 -20.31 8.08 32.72
C PHE A 81 -19.42 8.76 31.72
N GLN A 82 -18.25 8.19 31.46
CA GLN A 82 -17.41 8.60 30.36
C GLN A 82 -17.81 7.87 29.06
N VAL A 83 -17.91 8.59 27.94
CA VAL A 83 -18.18 8.00 26.63
C VAL A 83 -16.87 7.61 26.01
N THR A 84 -16.56 6.31 25.95
CA THR A 84 -15.25 5.80 25.51
C THR A 84 -15.31 4.95 24.24
N GLU A 85 -16.51 4.65 23.75
CA GLU A 85 -16.70 3.78 22.60
C GLU A 85 -17.88 4.22 21.74
N ILE A 86 -17.75 4.04 20.44
CA ILE A 86 -18.87 3.97 19.49
C ILE A 86 -19.01 2.48 19.16
N GLY A 87 -20.09 1.86 19.59
CA GLY A 87 -20.30 0.42 19.51
C GLY A 87 -20.60 -0.07 18.09
N ASP A 88 -20.58 -1.39 17.94
CA ASP A 88 -20.90 -2.05 16.68
C ASP A 88 -22.26 -1.58 16.15
N HIS A 89 -22.32 -1.26 14.85
CA HIS A 89 -23.52 -0.85 14.13
C HIS A 89 -24.24 0.41 14.70
N ALA A 90 -23.60 1.20 15.55
CA ALA A 90 -24.25 2.35 16.23
C ALA A 90 -24.97 3.30 15.26
N PHE A 91 -24.37 3.61 14.13
CA PHE A 91 -24.91 4.47 13.08
C PHE A 91 -25.19 3.72 11.76
N TYR A 92 -25.23 2.39 11.80
CA TYR A 92 -25.39 1.58 10.58
C TYR A 92 -26.61 1.98 9.77
N GLN A 93 -26.42 2.22 8.45
CA GLN A 93 -27.46 2.68 7.52
C GLN A 93 -28.14 4.02 7.89
N ARG A 94 -27.47 4.87 8.66
CA ARG A 94 -28.00 6.21 8.99
C ARG A 94 -27.66 7.23 7.92
N GLY A 95 -28.21 7.05 6.72
CA GLY A 95 -27.99 7.94 5.57
C GLY A 95 -28.51 9.38 5.77
N SER A 96 -29.25 9.64 6.83
CA SER A 96 -29.72 10.99 7.22
C SER A 96 -28.79 11.71 8.20
N VAL A 97 -27.75 11.06 8.73
CA VAL A 97 -26.71 11.70 9.53
C VAL A 97 -25.78 12.44 8.57
N THR A 98 -25.60 13.74 8.78
CA THR A 98 -24.81 14.63 7.91
C THR A 98 -23.45 14.97 8.48
N SER A 99 -23.34 15.07 9.81
CA SER A 99 -22.06 15.23 10.49
C SER A 99 -22.02 14.44 11.80
N ILE A 100 -20.81 14.08 12.22
CA ILE A 100 -20.55 13.45 13.51
C ILE A 100 -19.43 14.19 14.22
N THR A 101 -19.63 14.52 15.50
CA THR A 101 -18.57 15.03 16.38
C THR A 101 -18.17 13.96 17.37
N ILE A 102 -16.90 13.57 17.36
CA ILE A 102 -16.31 12.51 18.17
C ILE A 102 -15.33 13.15 19.17
N PRO A 103 -15.62 13.04 20.48
CA PRO A 103 -14.77 13.62 21.51
C PRO A 103 -13.50 12.81 21.74
N SER A 104 -12.47 13.43 22.31
CA SER A 104 -11.18 12.82 22.66
C SER A 104 -11.27 11.66 23.67
N SER A 105 -12.42 11.52 24.34
CA SER A 105 -12.67 10.39 25.26
C SER A 105 -12.90 9.06 24.54
N VAL A 106 -13.31 9.07 23.27
CA VAL A 106 -13.56 7.85 22.48
C VAL A 106 -12.23 7.19 22.13
N LYS A 107 -12.11 5.89 22.42
CA LYS A 107 -10.91 5.08 22.21
C LYS A 107 -11.09 3.98 21.17
N ALA A 108 -12.35 3.63 20.86
CA ALA A 108 -12.67 2.59 19.88
C ALA A 108 -13.93 2.93 19.10
N ILE A 109 -13.94 2.51 17.84
CA ILE A 109 -15.08 2.51 16.94
C ILE A 109 -15.30 1.05 16.53
N GLY A 110 -16.47 0.51 16.81
CA GLY A 110 -16.83 -0.88 16.61
C GLY A 110 -17.15 -1.24 15.16
N TYR A 111 -17.39 -2.53 14.96
CA TYR A 111 -17.63 -3.11 13.63
C TYR A 111 -18.85 -2.48 12.95
N ASP A 112 -18.67 -2.06 11.70
CA ASP A 112 -19.72 -1.43 10.87
C ASP A 112 -20.44 -0.25 11.56
N ALA A 113 -19.79 0.40 12.54
CA ALA A 113 -20.41 1.48 13.32
C ALA A 113 -21.01 2.58 12.43
N PHE A 114 -20.34 2.91 11.33
CA PHE A 114 -20.81 3.88 10.33
C PHE A 114 -21.14 3.24 8.98
N GLY A 115 -21.33 1.92 8.94
CA GLY A 115 -21.66 1.22 7.71
C GLY A 115 -22.88 1.82 7.00
N TYR A 116 -22.72 2.13 5.69
CA TYR A 116 -23.76 2.75 4.85
C TYR A 116 -24.28 4.12 5.32
N CYS A 117 -23.47 4.90 6.02
CA CYS A 117 -23.77 6.30 6.38
C CYS A 117 -23.58 7.24 5.17
N THR A 118 -24.33 7.01 4.09
CA THR A 118 -24.13 7.68 2.79
C THR A 118 -24.40 9.18 2.79
N GLY A 119 -25.05 9.72 3.81
CA GLY A 119 -25.26 11.15 3.97
C GLY A 119 -24.18 11.88 4.78
N LEU A 120 -23.27 11.11 5.42
CA LEU A 120 -22.21 11.69 6.23
C LEU A 120 -21.18 12.41 5.34
N THR A 121 -20.98 13.70 5.59
CA THR A 121 -20.06 14.57 4.81
C THR A 121 -18.99 15.20 5.70
N ARG A 122 -19.07 14.99 7.03
CA ARG A 122 -18.19 15.70 7.96
C ARG A 122 -17.94 14.87 9.22
N VAL A 123 -16.66 14.67 9.56
CA VAL A 123 -16.22 14.19 10.87
C VAL A 123 -15.52 15.32 11.60
N ASN A 124 -16.02 15.67 12.78
CA ASN A 124 -15.38 16.63 13.67
C ASN A 124 -14.71 15.88 14.81
N ILE A 125 -13.48 16.22 15.11
CA ILE A 125 -12.73 15.72 16.26
C ILE A 125 -12.33 16.89 17.17
N THR A 126 -12.02 16.58 18.41
CA THR A 126 -11.59 17.58 19.40
C THR A 126 -10.11 17.47 19.73
N ASP A 127 -9.41 16.42 19.25
CA ASP A 127 -8.00 16.19 19.49
C ASP A 127 -7.39 15.26 18.45
N ILE A 128 -6.34 15.70 17.76
CA ILE A 128 -5.64 14.91 16.73
C ILE A 128 -4.85 13.76 17.35
N ALA A 129 -4.21 13.96 18.51
CA ALA A 129 -3.41 12.92 19.14
C ALA A 129 -4.27 11.74 19.58
N GLU A 130 -5.43 12.03 20.16
CA GLU A 130 -6.38 10.99 20.55
C GLU A 130 -7.01 10.32 19.33
N TRP A 131 -7.30 11.08 18.26
CA TRP A 131 -7.76 10.50 16.98
C TRP A 131 -6.74 9.51 16.40
N CYS A 132 -5.43 9.83 16.46
CA CYS A 132 -4.37 8.91 16.03
C CYS A 132 -4.35 7.59 16.83
N ASN A 133 -4.89 7.57 18.04
CA ASN A 133 -4.91 6.44 18.95
C ASN A 133 -6.21 5.61 18.90
N ILE A 134 -7.24 6.07 18.18
CA ILE A 134 -8.51 5.35 18.07
C ILE A 134 -8.28 3.99 17.38
N ASN A 135 -8.85 2.95 17.98
CA ASN A 135 -8.91 1.64 17.36
C ASN A 135 -10.17 1.58 16.47
N CYS A 136 -9.98 1.67 15.16
CA CYS A 136 -11.02 1.36 14.18
C CYS A 136 -10.78 -0.04 13.63
N GLY A 137 -11.82 -0.84 13.47
CA GLY A 137 -11.77 -2.05 12.67
C GLY A 137 -11.69 -1.72 11.17
N SER A 138 -11.43 -2.74 10.35
CA SER A 138 -11.37 -2.55 8.90
C SER A 138 -12.73 -2.11 8.35
N GLY A 139 -12.78 -0.93 7.73
CA GLY A 139 -14.00 -0.38 7.13
C GLY A 139 -14.93 0.36 8.09
N ASP A 140 -14.56 0.53 9.36
CA ASP A 140 -15.41 1.12 10.40
C ASP A 140 -15.19 2.63 10.55
N ASN A 141 -14.17 3.18 9.91
CA ASN A 141 -13.83 4.60 9.97
C ASN A 141 -14.93 5.47 9.30
N PRO A 142 -15.49 6.46 9.99
CA PRO A 142 -16.49 7.36 9.42
C PRO A 142 -15.97 8.18 8.22
N LEU A 143 -14.66 8.40 8.09
CA LEU A 143 -14.04 9.10 6.97
C LEU A 143 -14.28 8.38 5.63
N ARG A 144 -14.56 7.08 5.65
CA ARG A 144 -14.96 6.34 4.44
C ARG A 144 -16.16 6.98 3.70
N TYR A 145 -17.03 7.62 4.43
CA TYR A 145 -18.21 8.31 3.87
C TYR A 145 -18.04 9.83 3.90
N ALA A 146 -17.56 10.35 5.02
CA ALA A 146 -17.42 11.79 5.23
C ALA A 146 -16.32 12.42 4.37
N GLN A 147 -15.22 11.71 4.17
CA GLN A 147 -14.06 12.13 3.37
C GLN A 147 -13.35 13.42 3.85
N HIS A 148 -13.93 14.14 4.79
CA HIS A 148 -13.45 15.42 5.32
C HIS A 148 -13.38 15.39 6.84
N LEU A 149 -12.21 15.75 7.38
CA LEU A 149 -11.91 15.78 8.82
C LEU A 149 -11.78 17.23 9.30
N PHE A 150 -12.40 17.52 10.42
CA PHE A 150 -12.40 18.87 11.01
C PHE A 150 -11.90 18.83 12.45
N LEU A 151 -11.15 19.85 12.86
CA LEU A 151 -10.75 20.11 14.24
C LEU A 151 -11.32 21.46 14.67
N ASP A 152 -12.08 21.48 15.78
CA ASP A 152 -12.72 22.70 16.31
C ASP A 152 -13.51 23.49 15.25
N GLY A 153 -14.07 22.79 14.28
CA GLY A 153 -14.92 23.37 13.24
C GLY A 153 -14.19 23.77 11.95
N GLU A 154 -12.86 23.76 11.93
CA GLU A 154 -12.04 24.07 10.75
C GLU A 154 -11.58 22.77 10.07
N GLU A 155 -11.65 22.71 8.75
CA GLU A 155 -11.20 21.53 8.00
C GLU A 155 -9.68 21.40 8.07
N ILE A 156 -9.22 20.17 8.35
CA ILE A 156 -7.79 19.86 8.35
C ILE A 156 -7.35 19.58 6.92
N THR A 157 -6.65 20.52 6.32
CA THR A 157 -5.99 20.36 5.01
C THR A 157 -4.49 20.06 5.16
N ASP A 158 -3.85 20.69 6.13
CA ASP A 158 -2.44 20.52 6.47
C ASP A 158 -2.34 19.85 7.83
N LEU A 159 -2.10 18.53 7.82
CA LEU A 159 -2.05 17.74 9.03
C LEU A 159 -0.63 17.70 9.60
N VAL A 160 -0.48 18.16 10.83
CA VAL A 160 0.72 17.96 11.62
C VAL A 160 0.41 16.97 12.74
N ILE A 161 1.08 15.82 12.74
CA ILE A 161 0.93 14.84 13.83
C ILE A 161 1.58 15.42 15.09
N PRO A 162 0.84 15.57 16.21
CA PRO A 162 1.34 16.20 17.43
C PRO A 162 2.50 15.43 18.05
N GLU A 163 3.37 16.16 18.76
CA GLU A 163 4.39 15.55 19.60
C GLU A 163 3.76 14.65 20.68
N GLY A 164 4.41 13.51 20.97
CA GLY A 164 3.90 12.51 21.91
C GLY A 164 3.07 11.40 21.26
N VAL A 165 2.58 11.58 20.02
CA VAL A 165 1.99 10.48 19.26
C VAL A 165 3.10 9.54 18.82
N THR A 166 3.09 8.30 19.32
CA THR A 166 4.11 7.30 19.00
C THR A 166 3.70 6.35 17.88
N SER A 167 2.41 6.30 17.54
CA SER A 167 1.88 5.44 16.48
C SER A 167 0.64 6.08 15.88
N ILE A 168 0.54 6.07 14.56
CA ILE A 168 -0.70 6.32 13.83
C ILE A 168 -1.35 4.95 13.62
N LYS A 169 -2.57 4.78 14.14
CA LYS A 169 -3.27 3.48 14.06
C LYS A 169 -3.74 3.18 12.64
N ASN A 170 -4.19 1.92 12.44
CA ASN A 170 -4.72 1.50 11.15
C ASN A 170 -5.93 2.35 10.73
N GLU A 171 -6.02 2.67 9.44
CA GLU A 171 -7.15 3.36 8.81
C GLU A 171 -7.44 4.78 9.35
N THR A 172 -6.64 5.33 10.26
CA THR A 172 -6.93 6.58 11.00
C THR A 172 -7.36 7.73 10.11
N PHE A 173 -6.70 7.96 8.98
CA PHE A 173 -7.00 9.03 8.02
C PHE A 173 -7.39 8.50 6.63
N SER A 174 -7.72 7.20 6.53
CA SER A 174 -8.10 6.59 5.25
C SER A 174 -9.26 7.35 4.61
N GLN A 175 -9.14 7.59 3.31
CA GLN A 175 -10.13 8.30 2.48
C GLN A 175 -10.38 9.77 2.89
N CYS A 176 -9.47 10.37 3.66
CA CYS A 176 -9.54 11.80 3.97
C CYS A 176 -9.04 12.63 2.77
N ILE A 177 -9.93 12.88 1.79
CA ILE A 177 -9.59 13.54 0.53
C ILE A 177 -9.28 15.04 0.68
N GLY A 178 -9.73 15.66 1.79
CA GLY A 178 -9.45 17.05 2.10
C GLY A 178 -8.00 17.34 2.50
N LEU A 179 -7.22 16.30 2.89
CA LEU A 179 -5.80 16.47 3.23
C LEU A 179 -4.97 16.83 1.99
N THR A 180 -4.14 17.87 2.11
CA THR A 180 -3.19 18.31 1.09
C THR A 180 -1.74 18.06 1.49
N SER A 181 -1.43 18.15 2.79
CA SER A 181 -0.10 17.84 3.31
C SER A 181 -0.16 17.10 4.65
N VAL A 182 0.85 16.23 4.89
CA VAL A 182 1.02 15.53 6.15
C VAL A 182 2.47 15.63 6.63
N ALA A 183 2.65 16.15 7.85
CA ALA A 183 3.93 16.16 8.56
C ALA A 183 3.87 15.18 9.74
N ILE A 184 4.63 14.09 9.64
CA ILE A 184 4.77 13.08 10.69
C ILE A 184 6.07 13.36 11.45
N GLY A 185 5.94 13.74 12.73
CA GLY A 185 7.06 14.14 13.57
C GLY A 185 7.94 12.99 14.04
N ASN A 186 9.01 13.33 14.76
CA ASN A 186 10.00 12.36 15.24
C ASN A 186 9.56 11.55 16.48
N SER A 187 8.38 11.78 17.04
CA SER A 187 7.81 10.94 18.09
C SER A 187 7.16 9.67 17.55
N VAL A 188 6.73 9.69 16.27
CA VAL A 188 6.05 8.54 15.63
C VAL A 188 7.07 7.47 15.27
N ILE A 189 6.79 6.23 15.69
CA ILE A 189 7.61 5.03 15.43
C ILE A 189 7.00 4.18 14.31
N THR A 190 5.65 4.11 14.25
CA THR A 190 4.94 3.28 13.27
C THR A 190 3.78 4.02 12.62
N ILE A 191 3.62 3.81 11.32
CA ILE A 191 2.45 4.20 10.53
C ILE A 191 1.66 2.93 10.24
N GLY A 192 0.41 2.88 10.69
CA GLY A 192 -0.46 1.70 10.58
C GLY A 192 -0.88 1.35 9.15
N ASN A 193 -1.49 0.19 9.01
CA ASN A 193 -2.04 -0.24 7.72
C ASN A 193 -3.19 0.68 7.29
N ASN A 194 -3.26 0.99 6.01
CA ASN A 194 -4.28 1.87 5.42
C ASN A 194 -4.34 3.28 6.05
N ALA A 195 -3.35 3.71 6.83
CA ALA A 195 -3.44 4.93 7.65
C ALA A 195 -3.82 6.18 6.87
N PHE A 196 -3.39 6.31 5.61
CA PHE A 196 -3.70 7.39 4.67
C PHE A 196 -4.14 6.87 3.30
N ALA A 197 -4.68 5.63 3.24
CA ALA A 197 -5.14 5.08 1.97
C ALA A 197 -6.23 5.96 1.33
N ASP A 198 -6.16 6.11 0.01
CA ASP A 198 -7.12 6.90 -0.78
C ASP A 198 -7.26 8.38 -0.38
N CYS A 199 -6.25 8.96 0.27
CA CYS A 199 -6.16 10.41 0.47
C CYS A 199 -5.83 11.09 -0.86
N THR A 200 -6.80 11.15 -1.77
CA THR A 200 -6.57 11.57 -3.17
C THR A 200 -6.17 13.03 -3.33
N GLY A 201 -6.46 13.90 -2.34
CA GLY A 201 -6.02 15.30 -2.31
C GLY A 201 -4.58 15.51 -1.81
N LEU A 202 -3.97 14.47 -1.21
CA LEU A 202 -2.65 14.57 -0.58
C LEU A 202 -1.54 14.76 -1.62
N THR A 203 -0.81 15.88 -1.54
CA THR A 203 0.27 16.25 -2.47
C THR A 203 1.67 16.02 -1.88
N SER A 204 1.80 16.09 -0.56
CA SER A 204 3.11 15.94 0.09
C SER A 204 3.04 15.25 1.44
N VAL A 205 4.03 14.39 1.70
CA VAL A 205 4.22 13.69 2.98
C VAL A 205 5.66 13.82 3.43
N SER A 206 5.85 14.24 4.68
CA SER A 206 7.15 14.22 5.35
C SER A 206 7.10 13.24 6.52
N ILE A 207 7.96 12.21 6.50
CA ILE A 207 8.04 11.15 7.51
C ILE A 207 9.26 11.38 8.38
N GLY A 208 9.03 11.47 9.70
CA GLY A 208 10.07 11.76 10.69
C GLY A 208 11.09 10.64 10.87
N ASN A 209 12.23 11.00 11.47
CA ASN A 209 13.40 10.14 11.59
C ASN A 209 13.27 8.99 12.61
N SER A 210 12.18 8.91 13.38
CA SER A 210 11.94 7.80 14.31
C SER A 210 11.03 6.71 13.72
N VAL A 211 10.39 6.98 12.59
CA VAL A 211 9.53 5.99 11.93
C VAL A 211 10.39 4.83 11.43
N THR A 212 10.06 3.62 11.89
CA THR A 212 10.75 2.38 11.52
C THR A 212 9.99 1.55 10.50
N GLU A 213 8.66 1.70 10.45
CA GLU A 213 7.78 0.93 9.58
C GLU A 213 6.68 1.79 8.98
N ILE A 214 6.50 1.65 7.67
CA ILE A 214 5.35 2.15 6.91
C ILE A 214 4.47 0.94 6.62
N GLY A 215 3.25 0.94 7.15
CA GLY A 215 2.31 -0.18 7.10
C GLY A 215 1.84 -0.53 5.69
N GLN A 216 1.15 -1.67 5.58
CA GLN A 216 0.57 -2.12 4.31
C GLN A 216 -0.47 -1.10 3.84
N VAL A 217 -0.49 -0.80 2.53
CA VAL A 217 -1.51 0.09 1.93
C VAL A 217 -1.48 1.51 2.53
N ALA A 218 -0.45 1.89 3.31
CA ALA A 218 -0.48 3.10 4.14
C ALA A 218 -0.79 4.39 3.35
N PHE A 219 -0.32 4.53 2.12
CA PHE A 219 -0.55 5.65 1.20
C PHE A 219 -1.05 5.17 -0.17
N GLU A 220 -1.65 3.95 -0.26
CA GLU A 220 -2.22 3.46 -1.52
C GLU A 220 -3.29 4.42 -2.02
N GLY A 221 -3.33 4.64 -3.34
CA GLY A 221 -4.36 5.47 -3.95
C GLY A 221 -4.22 6.98 -3.69
N CYS A 222 -3.14 7.47 -3.07
CA CYS A 222 -2.84 8.89 -2.95
C CYS A 222 -2.45 9.46 -4.32
N THR A 223 -3.42 9.59 -5.22
CA THR A 223 -3.18 9.87 -6.64
C THR A 223 -2.54 11.23 -6.92
N SER A 224 -2.72 12.20 -6.05
CA SER A 224 -2.10 13.55 -6.15
C SER A 224 -0.73 13.64 -5.47
N LEU A 225 -0.24 12.56 -4.81
CA LEU A 225 1.00 12.59 -4.04
C LEU A 225 2.22 12.77 -4.96
N GLU A 226 2.81 13.95 -4.92
CA GLU A 226 3.98 14.34 -5.73
C GLU A 226 5.30 14.11 -5.00
N ASN A 227 5.31 14.40 -3.69
CA ASN A 227 6.52 14.47 -2.87
C ASN A 227 6.42 13.63 -1.61
N VAL A 228 7.35 12.71 -1.43
CA VAL A 228 7.53 11.91 -0.22
C VAL A 228 8.95 12.04 0.29
N THR A 229 9.09 12.43 1.57
CA THR A 229 10.38 12.40 2.26
C THR A 229 10.34 11.30 3.32
N LEU A 230 11.22 10.32 3.20
CA LEU A 230 11.37 9.22 4.16
C LEU A 230 12.41 9.56 5.22
N GLY A 231 12.08 9.31 6.49
CA GLY A 231 13.02 9.45 7.62
C GLY A 231 14.14 8.40 7.59
N ASN A 232 15.25 8.73 8.25
CA ASN A 232 16.48 7.93 8.23
C ASN A 232 16.46 6.67 9.13
N SER A 233 15.32 6.33 9.75
CA SER A 233 15.16 5.11 10.54
C SER A 233 14.24 4.08 9.91
N VAL A 234 13.62 4.40 8.78
CA VAL A 234 12.71 3.47 8.09
C VAL A 234 13.46 2.20 7.70
N LYS A 235 12.99 1.05 8.19
CA LYS A 235 13.53 -0.30 7.91
C LYS A 235 12.67 -1.06 6.94
N THR A 236 11.36 -0.84 7.00
CA THR A 236 10.37 -1.58 6.21
C THR A 236 9.41 -0.61 5.52
N ILE A 237 9.28 -0.75 4.22
CA ILE A 237 8.17 -0.24 3.41
C ILE A 237 7.33 -1.46 3.07
N SER A 238 6.13 -1.55 3.65
CA SER A 238 5.29 -2.75 3.54
C SER A 238 4.60 -2.85 2.17
N SER A 239 3.90 -3.98 1.94
CA SER A 239 3.23 -4.23 0.65
C SER A 239 2.21 -3.14 0.32
N HIS A 240 2.16 -2.71 -0.94
CA HIS A 240 1.26 -1.68 -1.48
C HIS A 240 1.38 -0.31 -0.79
N ALA A 241 2.42 -0.05 0.00
CA ALA A 241 2.51 1.16 0.83
C ALA A 241 2.31 2.47 0.05
N PHE A 242 2.73 2.56 -1.21
CA PHE A 242 2.57 3.71 -2.12
C PHE A 242 1.97 3.30 -3.47
N ALA A 243 1.26 2.15 -3.54
CA ALA A 243 0.66 1.71 -4.80
C ALA A 243 -0.36 2.74 -5.31
N GLY A 244 -0.38 2.98 -6.62
CA GLY A 244 -1.31 3.93 -7.22
C GLY A 244 -1.03 5.42 -6.94
N CYS A 245 0.13 5.77 -6.37
CA CYS A 245 0.57 7.17 -6.25
C CYS A 245 1.00 7.71 -7.63
N THR A 246 0.01 7.96 -8.49
CA THR A 246 0.25 8.24 -9.93
C THR A 246 1.00 9.53 -10.19
N SER A 247 0.96 10.50 -9.28
CA SER A 247 1.66 11.79 -9.39
C SER A 247 3.07 11.79 -8.78
N LEU A 248 3.49 10.71 -8.10
CA LEU A 248 4.80 10.65 -7.43
C LEU A 248 5.93 10.77 -8.47
N GLN A 249 6.77 11.81 -8.31
CA GLN A 249 7.82 12.13 -9.30
C GLN A 249 9.14 11.40 -9.01
N SER A 250 9.47 11.26 -7.74
CA SER A 250 10.72 10.61 -7.31
C SER A 250 10.60 10.01 -5.93
N ILE A 251 11.39 8.98 -5.66
CA ILE A 251 11.53 8.41 -4.33
C ILE A 251 13.00 8.12 -4.02
N ILE A 252 13.43 8.51 -2.82
CA ILE A 252 14.72 8.14 -2.25
C ILE A 252 14.47 7.20 -1.09
N ILE A 253 14.82 5.92 -1.27
CA ILE A 253 14.72 4.89 -0.25
C ILE A 253 16.01 4.89 0.56
N PRO A 254 15.97 5.23 1.88
CA PRO A 254 17.19 5.36 2.70
C PRO A 254 17.98 4.06 2.83
N ASN A 255 19.27 4.20 3.13
CA ASN A 255 20.15 3.05 3.40
C ASN A 255 19.77 2.22 4.64
N THR A 256 18.83 2.68 5.46
CA THR A 256 18.30 1.94 6.60
C THR A 256 17.22 0.94 6.22
N VAL A 257 16.62 1.10 5.03
CA VAL A 257 15.60 0.18 4.52
C VAL A 257 16.23 -1.13 4.12
N THR A 258 15.76 -2.22 4.71
CA THR A 258 16.19 -3.58 4.38
C THR A 258 15.16 -4.34 3.55
N HIS A 259 13.90 -3.91 3.60
CA HIS A 259 12.80 -4.58 2.93
C HIS A 259 11.86 -3.61 2.22
N ILE A 260 11.64 -3.87 0.92
CA ILE A 260 10.61 -3.24 0.09
C ILE A 260 9.56 -4.31 -0.20
N GLY A 261 8.36 -4.13 0.31
CA GLY A 261 7.25 -5.08 0.19
C GLY A 261 6.73 -5.23 -1.24
N GLY A 262 5.96 -6.29 -1.46
CA GLY A 262 5.35 -6.54 -2.76
C GLY A 262 4.43 -5.41 -3.19
N ALA A 263 4.49 -5.02 -4.46
CA ALA A 263 3.69 -3.94 -5.05
C ALA A 263 3.82 -2.58 -4.33
N ALA A 264 4.92 -2.34 -3.57
CA ALA A 264 5.06 -1.14 -2.75
C ALA A 264 4.89 0.17 -3.54
N PHE A 265 5.30 0.21 -4.82
CA PHE A 265 5.16 1.34 -5.75
C PHE A 265 4.44 0.93 -7.04
N ASP A 266 3.58 -0.11 -6.99
CA ASP A 266 2.82 -0.56 -8.15
C ASP A 266 1.93 0.58 -8.69
N GLY A 267 1.96 0.79 -10.00
CA GLY A 267 1.13 1.82 -10.65
C GLY A 267 1.56 3.26 -10.39
N CYS A 268 2.75 3.53 -9.84
CA CYS A 268 3.31 4.88 -9.72
C CYS A 268 3.74 5.39 -11.12
N THR A 269 2.76 5.68 -11.98
CA THR A 269 3.00 6.00 -13.40
C THR A 269 3.82 7.26 -13.63
N GLY A 270 3.76 8.22 -12.70
CA GLY A 270 4.53 9.47 -12.72
C GLY A 270 5.98 9.36 -12.25
N LEU A 271 6.37 8.22 -11.64
CA LEU A 271 7.69 8.04 -11.02
C LEU A 271 8.80 8.04 -12.08
N LYS A 272 9.63 9.09 -12.09
CA LYS A 272 10.73 9.28 -13.04
C LYS A 272 12.05 8.70 -12.55
N SER A 273 12.24 8.71 -11.22
CA SER A 273 13.48 8.22 -10.60
C SER A 273 13.18 7.54 -9.25
N ALA A 274 13.88 6.43 -9.01
CA ALA A 274 13.87 5.72 -7.72
C ALA A 274 15.32 5.41 -7.33
N THR A 275 15.73 5.88 -6.16
CA THR A 275 17.02 5.51 -5.57
C THR A 275 16.78 4.44 -4.52
N ILE A 276 17.38 3.28 -4.68
CA ILE A 276 17.27 2.15 -3.74
C ILE A 276 18.48 2.16 -2.81
N GLY A 277 18.24 2.18 -1.49
CA GLY A 277 19.29 2.20 -0.47
C GLY A 277 20.13 0.91 -0.44
N ASN A 278 21.40 1.05 -0.04
CA ASN A 278 22.41 -0.02 -0.09
C ASN A 278 22.25 -1.14 0.97
N SER A 279 21.17 -1.15 1.75
CA SER A 279 20.85 -2.24 2.67
C SER A 279 19.64 -3.08 2.23
N VAL A 280 18.99 -2.71 1.12
CA VAL A 280 17.88 -3.48 0.57
C VAL A 280 18.42 -4.82 0.07
N THR A 281 17.85 -5.94 0.56
CA THR A 281 18.29 -7.29 0.23
C THR A 281 17.47 -7.94 -0.89
N SER A 282 16.25 -7.48 -1.09
CA SER A 282 15.37 -7.95 -2.17
C SER A 282 14.46 -6.86 -2.68
N VAL A 283 14.19 -6.86 -3.98
CA VAL A 283 13.12 -6.10 -4.61
C VAL A 283 11.96 -7.06 -4.81
N SER A 284 10.91 -6.93 -4.01
CA SER A 284 9.82 -7.93 -3.96
C SER A 284 8.98 -7.96 -5.24
N TRP A 285 8.05 -8.93 -5.30
CA TRP A 285 7.13 -9.07 -6.44
C TRP A 285 6.36 -7.78 -6.72
N CYS A 286 6.23 -7.40 -8.00
CA CYS A 286 5.52 -6.22 -8.49
C CYS A 286 5.96 -4.88 -7.84
N ALA A 287 7.11 -4.80 -7.14
CA ALA A 287 7.47 -3.64 -6.30
C ALA A 287 7.43 -2.29 -7.05
N PHE A 288 7.81 -2.26 -8.33
CA PHE A 288 7.74 -1.09 -9.23
C PHE A 288 6.95 -1.40 -10.51
N GLN A 289 6.01 -2.35 -10.46
CA GLN A 289 5.18 -2.68 -11.61
C GLN A 289 4.45 -1.44 -12.11
N GLY A 290 4.38 -1.23 -13.42
CA GLY A 290 3.63 -0.12 -14.01
C GLY A 290 4.21 1.28 -13.77
N CYS A 291 5.45 1.41 -13.25
CA CYS A 291 6.14 2.69 -13.14
C CYS A 291 6.58 3.18 -14.53
N GLN A 292 5.61 3.64 -15.33
CA GLN A 292 5.83 3.97 -16.75
C GLN A 292 6.77 5.15 -16.97
N GLY A 293 6.84 6.08 -16.00
CA GLY A 293 7.73 7.25 -16.06
C GLY A 293 9.18 6.94 -15.71
N LEU A 294 9.49 5.76 -15.11
CA LEU A 294 10.83 5.41 -14.66
C LEU A 294 11.78 5.27 -15.85
N THR A 295 12.86 6.07 -15.85
CA THR A 295 13.79 6.14 -16.98
C THR A 295 15.04 5.27 -16.79
N SER A 296 15.46 5.09 -15.55
CA SER A 296 16.60 4.23 -15.19
C SER A 296 16.39 3.61 -13.82
N ILE A 297 17.02 2.47 -13.59
CA ILE A 297 17.07 1.84 -12.27
C ILE A 297 18.46 1.28 -11.98
N ASP A 298 18.98 1.65 -10.80
CA ASP A 298 20.18 1.09 -10.22
C ASP A 298 19.79 0.16 -9.07
N ILE A 299 20.00 -1.13 -9.25
CA ILE A 299 19.76 -2.17 -8.24
C ILE A 299 21.06 -2.36 -7.47
N PRO A 300 21.08 -2.05 -6.14
CA PRO A 300 22.32 -2.03 -5.37
C PRO A 300 22.94 -3.43 -5.22
N ASN A 301 24.23 -3.44 -4.89
CA ASN A 301 24.99 -4.67 -4.65
C ASN A 301 24.50 -5.48 -3.43
N SER A 302 23.67 -4.91 -2.56
CA SER A 302 23.04 -5.60 -1.42
C SER A 302 21.88 -6.51 -1.82
N VAL A 303 21.29 -6.27 -3.01
CA VAL A 303 20.13 -7.03 -3.49
C VAL A 303 20.60 -8.40 -4.00
N THR A 304 19.98 -9.45 -3.49
CA THR A 304 20.21 -10.84 -3.90
C THR A 304 19.12 -11.40 -4.79
N GLU A 305 17.91 -10.81 -4.73
CA GLU A 305 16.74 -11.27 -5.46
C GLU A 305 15.94 -10.10 -6.06
N ILE A 306 15.57 -10.23 -7.33
CA ILE A 306 14.58 -9.40 -8.01
C ILE A 306 13.33 -10.24 -8.21
N GLY A 307 12.22 -9.86 -7.56
CA GLY A 307 10.98 -10.61 -7.54
C GLY A 307 10.23 -10.64 -8.87
N MET A 308 9.23 -11.52 -8.93
CA MET A 308 8.34 -11.65 -10.09
C MET A 308 7.70 -10.29 -10.43
N LYS A 309 7.75 -9.90 -11.71
CA LYS A 309 7.16 -8.65 -12.23
C LYS A 309 7.65 -7.37 -11.53
N ALA A 310 8.80 -7.39 -10.87
CA ALA A 310 9.27 -6.25 -10.07
C ALA A 310 9.30 -4.92 -10.85
N PHE A 311 9.61 -4.94 -12.16
CA PHE A 311 9.64 -3.80 -13.08
C PHE A 311 8.76 -4.04 -14.32
N TYR A 312 7.75 -4.90 -14.21
CA TYR A 312 6.83 -5.19 -15.30
C TYR A 312 6.12 -3.93 -15.76
N GLY A 313 6.11 -3.66 -17.07
CA GLY A 313 5.39 -2.51 -17.63
C GLY A 313 6.04 -1.15 -17.35
N CYS A 314 7.31 -1.11 -16.90
CA CYS A 314 8.11 0.12 -16.83
C CYS A 314 8.49 0.58 -18.24
N SER A 315 7.50 1.02 -19.03
CA SER A 315 7.67 1.27 -20.47
C SER A 315 8.63 2.42 -20.80
N GLY A 316 8.90 3.32 -19.86
CA GLY A 316 9.86 4.42 -20.01
C GLY A 316 11.31 4.04 -19.65
N LEU A 317 11.53 2.82 -19.11
CA LEU A 317 12.85 2.39 -18.62
C LEU A 317 13.82 2.18 -19.79
N THR A 318 14.88 2.98 -19.84
CA THR A 318 15.89 2.95 -20.90
C THR A 318 17.17 2.25 -20.47
N SER A 319 17.51 2.26 -19.19
CA SER A 319 18.70 1.58 -18.67
C SER A 319 18.41 0.83 -17.36
N VAL A 320 19.03 -0.34 -17.24
CA VAL A 320 18.94 -1.22 -16.07
C VAL A 320 20.34 -1.58 -15.61
N ASN A 321 20.69 -1.26 -14.36
CA ASN A 321 21.94 -1.65 -13.73
C ASN A 321 21.65 -2.65 -12.60
N ILE A 322 22.13 -3.88 -12.74
CA ILE A 322 21.92 -4.98 -11.79
C ILE A 322 23.19 -5.17 -10.96
N GLY A 323 23.05 -5.09 -9.64
CA GLY A 323 24.15 -5.24 -8.68
C GLY A 323 24.80 -6.64 -8.71
N ASN A 324 26.01 -6.71 -8.21
CA ASN A 324 26.87 -7.91 -8.32
C ASN A 324 26.43 -9.09 -7.43
N SER A 325 25.54 -8.88 -6.45
CA SER A 325 25.07 -9.93 -5.55
C SER A 325 23.74 -10.55 -5.98
N VAL A 326 23.12 -10.05 -7.06
CA VAL A 326 21.87 -10.63 -7.55
C VAL A 326 22.11 -12.04 -8.04
N THR A 327 21.39 -13.01 -7.47
CA THR A 327 21.49 -14.44 -7.81
C THR A 327 20.25 -14.97 -8.51
N THR A 328 19.10 -14.27 -8.33
CA THR A 328 17.82 -14.71 -8.91
C THR A 328 17.02 -13.53 -9.43
N ILE A 329 16.37 -13.73 -10.60
CA ILE A 329 15.44 -12.79 -11.20
C ILE A 329 14.13 -13.54 -11.49
N GLY A 330 13.06 -13.06 -10.90
CA GLY A 330 11.75 -13.68 -11.00
C GLY A 330 11.11 -13.50 -12.38
N LYS A 331 10.09 -14.31 -12.62
CA LYS A 331 9.33 -14.31 -13.86
C LYS A 331 8.83 -12.92 -14.24
N ASP A 332 8.94 -12.57 -15.52
CA ASP A 332 8.44 -11.32 -16.10
C ASP A 332 9.00 -10.05 -15.46
N ALA A 333 10.15 -10.12 -14.77
CA ALA A 333 10.66 -8.99 -13.96
C ALA A 333 10.79 -7.68 -14.76
N PHE A 334 11.20 -7.72 -16.04
CA PHE A 334 11.32 -6.56 -16.92
C PHE A 334 10.44 -6.67 -18.19
N MET A 335 9.44 -7.56 -18.17
CA MET A 335 8.51 -7.67 -19.29
C MET A 335 7.71 -6.38 -19.49
N ASN A 336 7.41 -6.04 -20.74
CA ASN A 336 6.75 -4.79 -21.16
C ASN A 336 7.55 -3.50 -20.84
N ALA A 337 8.83 -3.60 -20.45
CA ALA A 337 9.78 -2.49 -20.41
C ALA A 337 10.44 -2.34 -21.79
N SER A 338 9.67 -1.86 -22.78
CA SER A 338 10.04 -1.91 -24.20
C SER A 338 11.12 -0.89 -24.62
N ALA A 339 11.37 0.13 -23.79
CA ALA A 339 12.34 1.18 -24.10
C ALA A 339 13.77 0.86 -23.65
N ILE A 340 14.02 -0.29 -23.00
CA ILE A 340 15.37 -0.65 -22.52
C ILE A 340 16.35 -0.68 -23.71
N ALA A 341 17.34 0.21 -23.63
CA ALA A 341 18.38 0.38 -24.61
C ALA A 341 19.75 -0.15 -24.14
N THR A 342 19.91 -0.39 -22.84
CA THR A 342 21.14 -0.99 -22.28
C THR A 342 20.80 -1.73 -20.96
N VAL A 343 21.47 -2.85 -20.77
CA VAL A 343 21.43 -3.65 -19.52
C VAL A 343 22.86 -3.87 -19.05
N THR A 344 23.12 -3.56 -17.78
CA THR A 344 24.38 -3.89 -17.11
C THR A 344 24.09 -4.88 -15.99
N CYS A 345 24.79 -6.02 -15.96
CA CYS A 345 24.73 -6.98 -14.86
C CYS A 345 26.15 -7.16 -14.28
N LYS A 346 26.33 -6.70 -13.02
CA LYS A 346 27.63 -6.72 -12.35
C LYS A 346 27.97 -8.07 -11.69
N ALA A 347 27.08 -9.06 -11.76
CA ALA A 347 27.32 -10.41 -11.25
C ALA A 347 28.32 -11.14 -12.18
N THR A 348 29.32 -11.79 -11.61
CA THR A 348 30.29 -12.59 -12.38
C THR A 348 29.71 -13.94 -12.85
N THR A 349 28.65 -14.39 -12.21
CA THR A 349 27.87 -15.57 -12.62
C THR A 349 26.47 -15.09 -13.01
N PRO A 350 25.94 -15.51 -14.17
CA PRO A 350 24.60 -15.13 -14.58
C PRO A 350 23.57 -15.44 -13.50
N PRO A 351 22.75 -14.46 -13.04
CA PRO A 351 21.65 -14.72 -12.14
C PRO A 351 20.68 -15.77 -12.72
N ALA A 352 20.23 -16.70 -11.88
CA ALA A 352 19.18 -17.64 -12.26
C ALA A 352 17.85 -16.89 -12.51
N TRP A 353 17.03 -17.43 -13.38
CA TRP A 353 15.76 -16.82 -13.80
C TRP A 353 14.69 -17.91 -13.99
N ASP A 354 13.44 -17.54 -13.68
CA ASP A 354 12.35 -18.54 -13.52
C ASP A 354 11.63 -18.89 -14.83
N ASP A 355 11.81 -18.13 -15.93
CA ASP A 355 11.11 -18.40 -17.22
C ASP A 355 11.78 -17.65 -18.38
N LEU A 356 11.49 -18.08 -19.63
CA LEU A 356 12.01 -17.52 -20.88
C LEU A 356 11.62 -16.07 -21.18
N SER A 357 10.96 -15.38 -20.28
CA SER A 357 10.33 -14.06 -20.49
C SER A 357 10.85 -12.94 -19.58
N MET A 358 12.12 -12.98 -19.16
CA MET A 358 12.72 -11.94 -18.31
C MET A 358 12.66 -10.55 -18.95
N PHE A 359 13.03 -10.44 -20.23
CA PHE A 359 12.96 -9.24 -21.06
C PHE A 359 12.12 -9.48 -22.31
N MET A 360 11.73 -8.40 -22.98
CA MET A 360 11.08 -8.47 -24.28
C MET A 360 12.07 -8.84 -25.40
N ALA A 361 11.60 -9.46 -26.46
CA ALA A 361 12.42 -9.86 -27.60
C ALA A 361 13.20 -8.68 -28.24
N ASN A 362 12.59 -7.49 -28.28
CA ASN A 362 13.29 -6.30 -28.81
C ASN A 362 14.48 -5.89 -27.93
N VAL A 363 14.43 -6.10 -26.62
CA VAL A 363 15.53 -5.82 -25.70
C VAL A 363 16.70 -6.77 -25.99
N TYR A 364 16.44 -8.06 -26.08
CA TYR A 364 17.47 -9.04 -26.46
C TYR A 364 18.12 -8.74 -27.80
N ASN A 365 17.34 -8.19 -28.74
CA ASN A 365 17.83 -7.95 -30.12
C ASN A 365 18.57 -6.62 -30.29
N HIS A 366 18.37 -5.62 -29.43
CA HIS A 366 18.88 -4.27 -29.66
C HIS A 366 19.69 -3.68 -28.51
N ALA A 367 19.42 -4.13 -27.26
CA ALA A 367 20.15 -3.63 -26.11
C ALA A 367 21.45 -4.42 -25.90
N PRO A 368 22.62 -3.79 -25.78
CA PRO A 368 23.83 -4.48 -25.33
C PRO A 368 23.64 -4.89 -23.84
N LEU A 369 24.14 -6.08 -23.53
CA LEU A 369 24.32 -6.56 -22.17
C LEU A 369 25.78 -6.37 -21.76
N HIS A 370 25.99 -5.53 -20.76
CA HIS A 370 27.32 -5.31 -20.18
C HIS A 370 27.49 -6.23 -18.96
N VAL A 371 28.59 -6.97 -18.91
CA VAL A 371 28.93 -7.91 -17.85
C VAL A 371 30.37 -7.72 -17.40
N PRO A 372 30.81 -8.20 -16.22
CA PRO A 372 32.21 -8.12 -15.82
C PRO A 372 33.11 -8.82 -16.80
N SER A 373 34.28 -8.21 -17.09
CA SER A 373 35.29 -8.80 -17.97
C SER A 373 35.65 -10.22 -17.55
N GLY A 374 35.69 -11.15 -18.51
CA GLY A 374 35.91 -12.57 -18.27
C GLY A 374 34.65 -13.38 -17.92
N SER A 375 33.48 -12.74 -17.75
CA SER A 375 32.19 -13.41 -17.48
C SER A 375 31.38 -13.68 -18.75
N GLU A 376 31.74 -13.06 -19.89
CA GLU A 376 30.96 -13.06 -21.14
C GLU A 376 30.59 -14.47 -21.56
N ARG A 377 31.56 -15.39 -21.46
CA ARG A 377 31.38 -16.80 -21.87
C ARG A 377 30.32 -17.50 -21.06
N ALA A 378 30.22 -17.19 -19.74
CA ALA A 378 29.20 -17.76 -18.85
C ALA A 378 27.83 -17.24 -19.24
N TYR A 379 27.71 -15.93 -19.54
CA TYR A 379 26.45 -15.30 -19.96
C TYR A 379 26.01 -15.81 -21.36
N MET A 380 26.91 -15.96 -22.30
CA MET A 380 26.62 -16.52 -23.63
C MET A 380 26.15 -17.98 -23.57
N ALA A 381 26.63 -18.75 -22.60
CA ALA A 381 26.26 -20.15 -22.43
C ALA A 381 24.94 -20.34 -21.71
N ASP A 382 24.41 -19.32 -20.99
CA ASP A 382 23.15 -19.34 -20.32
C ASP A 382 21.97 -19.25 -21.28
N SER A 383 20.93 -20.04 -21.11
CA SER A 383 19.80 -20.11 -22.05
C SER A 383 18.94 -18.86 -22.10
N GLY A 384 18.92 -18.04 -21.04
CA GLY A 384 18.19 -16.78 -20.98
C GLY A 384 19.06 -15.58 -21.33
N TRP A 385 20.15 -15.42 -20.61
CA TRP A 385 21.07 -14.31 -20.83
C TRP A 385 21.76 -14.38 -22.21
N GLY A 386 22.03 -15.58 -22.70
CA GLY A 386 22.61 -15.80 -24.04
C GLY A 386 21.68 -15.43 -25.21
N GLN A 387 20.45 -14.99 -24.95
CA GLN A 387 19.56 -14.44 -25.97
C GLN A 387 19.96 -13.00 -26.38
N PHE A 388 20.73 -12.27 -25.55
CA PHE A 388 21.26 -10.97 -25.95
C PHE A 388 22.21 -11.12 -27.17
N LEU A 389 21.90 -10.41 -28.24
CA LEU A 389 22.75 -10.44 -29.47
C LEU A 389 24.11 -9.83 -29.25
N THR A 390 24.24 -8.92 -28.29
CA THR A 390 25.50 -8.23 -27.96
C THR A 390 25.75 -8.37 -26.46
N ILE A 391 26.83 -9.08 -26.09
CA ILE A 391 27.31 -9.22 -24.71
C ILE A 391 28.74 -8.67 -24.68
N ILE A 392 28.97 -7.67 -23.82
CA ILE A 392 30.22 -6.88 -23.73
C ILE A 392 30.81 -7.09 -22.34
N GLY A 393 32.09 -7.45 -22.28
CA GLY A 393 32.86 -7.48 -21.04
C GLY A 393 33.37 -6.08 -20.69
N ASP A 394 32.87 -5.51 -19.59
CA ASP A 394 33.34 -4.22 -19.10
C ASP A 394 34.64 -4.41 -18.31
N ALA A 395 35.64 -3.58 -18.62
CA ALA A 395 36.90 -3.56 -17.85
C ALA A 395 36.61 -3.21 -16.38
N ASP A 396 37.25 -3.93 -15.47
CA ASP A 396 37.18 -3.66 -14.04
C ASP A 396 37.72 -2.24 -13.75
N GLU A 397 36.90 -1.32 -13.25
CA GLU A 397 37.30 0.08 -12.92
C GLU A 397 38.50 0.13 -11.95
N GLY A 398 38.91 -1.01 -11.37
CA GLY A 398 40.02 -1.18 -10.43
C GLY A 398 41.31 -1.72 -11.01
N ASN A 399 41.35 -2.14 -12.30
CA ASN A 399 42.57 -2.71 -12.92
C ASN A 399 42.88 -2.11 -14.32
N PRO A 400 43.65 -1.04 -14.43
CA PRO A 400 43.97 -0.38 -15.72
C PRO A 400 44.93 -1.16 -16.62
N GLY A 401 45.03 -2.47 -16.47
CA GLY A 401 45.99 -3.32 -17.21
C GLY A 401 45.42 -4.64 -17.76
N GLY A 402 44.09 -4.81 -17.81
CA GLY A 402 43.47 -5.95 -18.47
C GLY A 402 43.54 -5.76 -20.01
N ASP A 403 44.24 -6.60 -20.73
CA ASP A 403 44.22 -6.66 -22.19
C ASP A 403 42.78 -6.65 -22.69
N ASP A 404 42.47 -5.73 -23.60
CA ASP A 404 41.29 -5.71 -24.46
C ASP A 404 41.22 -6.97 -25.31
N ASP A 405 40.98 -8.10 -24.69
CA ASP A 405 40.64 -9.32 -25.41
C ASP A 405 39.12 -9.30 -25.68
N TYR A 406 38.70 -8.38 -26.58
CA TYR A 406 37.46 -8.55 -27.30
C TYR A 406 37.46 -9.99 -27.79
N LEU A 407 36.49 -10.81 -27.36
CA LEU A 407 36.18 -12.05 -28.06
C LEU A 407 35.87 -11.63 -29.51
N LYS A 408 36.93 -11.58 -30.31
CA LYS A 408 36.88 -11.18 -31.70
C LYS A 408 36.12 -12.26 -32.43
N CYS A 409 34.83 -12.01 -32.67
CA CYS A 409 34.12 -12.62 -33.79
C CYS A 409 34.66 -12.05 -35.14
N ASP A 410 35.87 -11.54 -35.15
CA ASP A 410 36.64 -11.21 -36.33
C ASP A 410 37.24 -12.52 -36.88
N VAL A 411 36.35 -13.33 -37.50
CA VAL A 411 36.69 -14.64 -38.07
C VAL A 411 37.51 -14.47 -39.36
N ASN A 412 37.43 -13.32 -39.96
CA ASN A 412 38.14 -13.00 -41.18
C ASN A 412 39.51 -12.33 -40.91
N GLY A 413 39.76 -11.80 -39.71
CA GLY A 413 41.04 -11.21 -39.31
C GLY A 413 41.27 -9.80 -39.87
N ASP A 414 40.19 -9.07 -40.25
CA ASP A 414 40.32 -7.73 -40.84
C ASP A 414 40.29 -6.59 -39.76
N GLY A 415 40.09 -6.93 -38.48
CA GLY A 415 40.09 -6.00 -37.37
C GLY A 415 38.70 -5.38 -37.07
N GLU A 416 37.66 -5.76 -37.83
CA GLU A 416 36.29 -5.29 -37.64
C GLU A 416 35.35 -6.49 -37.46
N VAL A 417 34.43 -6.45 -36.46
CA VAL A 417 33.37 -7.44 -36.29
C VAL A 417 32.16 -6.97 -37.06
N ASN A 418 31.85 -7.61 -38.18
CA ASN A 418 30.74 -7.19 -39.05
C ASN A 418 30.14 -8.39 -39.82
N ILE A 419 29.24 -8.13 -40.78
CA ILE A 419 28.58 -9.17 -41.60
C ILE A 419 29.54 -10.08 -42.37
N ALA A 420 30.76 -9.64 -42.62
CA ALA A 420 31.77 -10.45 -43.35
C ALA A 420 32.25 -11.62 -42.50
N ASP A 421 32.33 -11.47 -41.18
CA ASP A 421 32.63 -12.54 -40.21
C ASP A 421 31.53 -13.59 -40.16
N VAL A 422 30.29 -13.15 -40.16
CA VAL A 422 29.12 -14.03 -40.20
C VAL A 422 29.10 -14.85 -41.48
N ASN A 423 29.40 -14.23 -42.63
CA ASN A 423 29.45 -14.91 -43.91
C ASN A 423 30.58 -15.96 -43.95
N LYS A 424 31.74 -15.65 -43.36
CA LYS A 424 32.86 -16.61 -43.29
C LYS A 424 32.54 -17.83 -42.42
N VAL A 425 31.74 -17.65 -41.31
CA VAL A 425 31.25 -18.76 -40.50
C VAL A 425 30.22 -19.60 -41.30
N ILE A 426 29.33 -18.93 -42.03
CA ILE A 426 28.32 -19.61 -42.86
C ILE A 426 29.02 -20.43 -43.96
N ASP A 427 30.02 -19.84 -44.64
CA ASP A 427 30.78 -20.53 -45.68
C ASP A 427 31.56 -21.74 -45.11
N ALA A 428 32.08 -21.65 -43.90
CA ALA A 428 32.73 -22.77 -43.22
C ALA A 428 31.75 -23.88 -42.85
N ILE A 429 30.53 -23.52 -42.44
CA ILE A 429 29.47 -24.51 -42.14
C ILE A 429 28.96 -25.20 -43.41
N LEU A 430 28.82 -24.46 -44.50
CA LEU A 430 28.30 -24.98 -45.79
C LEU A 430 29.33 -25.79 -46.58
N SER A 431 30.63 -25.71 -46.23
CA SER A 431 31.74 -26.44 -46.87
C SER A 431 31.99 -27.81 -46.23
N HIS A 432 31.24 -28.23 -45.26
CA HIS A 432 31.21 -29.56 -44.66
C HIS A 432 29.86 -30.26 -44.91
#